data_904ed90de4c541a6c04253ce774dddcd
#
_entry.id   904ed90de4c541a6c04253ce774dddcd
#
_cell.length_a   1.000
_cell.length_b   1.000
_cell.length_c   1.000
_cell.angle_alpha   90.00
_cell.angle_beta   90.00
_cell.angle_gamma   90.00
#
_symmetry.space_group_name_H-M   'P 1'
#
loop_
_entity.id
_entity.type
_entity.pdbx_description
1 polymer ?
#
loop_
_entity_poly.entity_id
_entity_poly.type
_entity_poly.pdbx_seq_one_letter_code
_entity_poly.pdbx_strand_id
1 'polypeptide(L)'
;PALLETWRAEHVSAAEPDMLIDWMGVRTRIPMVPWAPSDLAGTVSTALPIPDDGYRSEDVEYAALARALDGVSGHPVRVVEVGAGWAPWAVAAMVQARQRGLPGIGVAVEADTRKGRWAAQHAEDNSIPVSMVSGKPRQLVKRLCEALEHSSEAGQHLVVVQAAAWVETGTVEFPEAPADDMGTAVWTLPGTDVDYRGAHLAHQKIPSIAVADLLESICSAGTDAAPVDLLHIDVQGVEFELLQATAGAVQEHTRLMAVGTHNRWSEGQLQYFFLERGWGLLIDSPCTAHFTMTHPTLSGFTEQDGMQLYENP
;
A
#
# COMPACT_ATOMS: atom_id res chain seq x y z
N PRO A 1 -5.67 -20.82 -4.15
CA PRO A 1 -6.55 -20.74 -5.36
C PRO A 1 -8.03 -20.61 -4.99
N ALA A 2 -8.57 -21.47 -4.11
CA ALA A 2 -10.00 -21.47 -3.79
C ALA A 2 -10.48 -20.13 -3.19
N LEU A 3 -9.70 -19.51 -2.30
CA LEU A 3 -10.02 -18.20 -1.74
C LEU A 3 -10.07 -17.13 -2.84
N LEU A 4 -9.08 -17.08 -3.73
CA LEU A 4 -9.03 -16.11 -4.80
C LEU A 4 -10.20 -16.25 -5.78
N GLU A 5 -10.65 -17.49 -6.10
CA GLU A 5 -11.81 -17.68 -6.97
C GLU A 5 -13.10 -17.03 -6.43
N THR A 6 -13.26 -16.92 -5.11
CA THR A 6 -14.43 -16.26 -4.52
C THR A 6 -14.44 -14.73 -4.74
N TRP A 7 -13.31 -14.17 -5.20
CA TRP A 7 -13.12 -12.75 -5.47
C TRP A 7 -13.12 -12.40 -6.96
N ARG A 8 -13.45 -13.35 -7.81
CA ARG A 8 -13.58 -13.16 -9.26
C ARG A 8 -14.77 -12.26 -9.58
N ALA A 9 -14.57 -11.27 -10.43
CA ALA A 9 -15.65 -10.44 -10.93
C ALA A 9 -16.64 -11.24 -11.79
N GLU A 10 -17.94 -11.04 -11.57
CA GLU A 10 -18.98 -11.74 -12.36
C GLU A 10 -19.01 -11.29 -13.82
N HIS A 11 -18.77 -10.01 -14.06
CA HIS A 11 -18.80 -9.41 -15.40
C HIS A 11 -17.63 -8.46 -15.59
N VAL A 12 -16.90 -8.66 -16.68
CA VAL A 12 -15.81 -7.78 -17.09
C VAL A 12 -16.12 -7.22 -18.47
N SER A 13 -16.20 -5.88 -18.59
CA SER A 13 -16.38 -5.20 -19.88
C SER A 13 -15.07 -5.21 -20.68
N ALA A 14 -15.17 -4.86 -21.98
CA ALA A 14 -13.97 -4.65 -22.78
C ALA A 14 -13.08 -3.54 -22.19
N ALA A 15 -11.78 -3.74 -22.25
CA ALA A 15 -10.81 -2.76 -21.77
C ALA A 15 -10.64 -1.60 -22.77
N GLU A 16 -10.37 -0.40 -22.25
CA GLU A 16 -9.90 0.73 -23.05
C GLU A 16 -8.45 0.50 -23.53
N PRO A 17 -7.98 1.18 -24.60
CA PRO A 17 -6.72 0.85 -25.24
C PRO A 17 -5.46 0.87 -24.36
N ASP A 18 -5.45 1.66 -23.28
CA ASP A 18 -4.33 1.79 -22.34
C ASP A 18 -4.57 1.09 -21.00
N MET A 19 -5.70 0.39 -20.86
CA MET A 19 -6.12 -0.27 -19.64
C MET A 19 -6.00 -1.79 -19.71
N LEU A 20 -5.66 -2.39 -18.58
CA LEU A 20 -5.90 -3.77 -18.27
C LEU A 20 -7.10 -3.85 -17.31
N ILE A 21 -8.00 -4.80 -17.53
CA ILE A 21 -9.00 -5.18 -16.55
C ILE A 21 -8.67 -6.59 -16.07
N ASP A 22 -8.44 -6.74 -14.78
CA ASP A 22 -8.05 -8.02 -14.21
C ASP A 22 -9.25 -8.90 -13.80
N TRP A 23 -8.93 -10.09 -13.29
CA TRP A 23 -9.89 -11.09 -12.83
C TRP A 23 -10.79 -10.61 -11.68
N MET A 24 -10.38 -9.62 -10.91
CA MET A 24 -11.19 -8.95 -9.88
C MET A 24 -12.07 -7.82 -10.43
N GLY A 25 -11.92 -7.47 -11.72
CA GLY A 25 -12.58 -6.35 -12.36
C GLY A 25 -11.94 -4.99 -12.08
N VAL A 26 -10.71 -4.98 -11.56
CA VAL A 26 -9.94 -3.74 -11.34
C VAL A 26 -9.36 -3.27 -12.66
N ARG A 27 -9.54 -1.98 -12.96
CA ARG A 27 -9.02 -1.29 -14.15
C ARG A 27 -7.70 -0.64 -13.79
N THR A 28 -6.61 -1.00 -14.47
CA THR A 28 -5.29 -0.43 -14.25
C THR A 28 -4.72 0.11 -15.56
N ARG A 29 -4.30 1.37 -15.59
CA ARG A 29 -3.55 1.93 -16.72
C ARG A 29 -2.15 1.36 -16.75
N ILE A 30 -1.83 0.62 -17.79
CA ILE A 30 -0.52 -0.02 -17.95
C ILE A 30 0.64 0.99 -17.89
N PRO A 31 0.55 2.21 -18.46
CA PRO A 31 1.62 3.21 -18.32
C PRO A 31 1.93 3.67 -16.88
N MET A 32 1.09 3.36 -15.89
CA MET A 32 1.37 3.64 -14.46
C MET A 32 2.25 2.57 -13.82
N VAL A 33 2.45 1.43 -14.49
CA VAL A 33 3.20 0.28 -13.98
C VAL A 33 4.44 0.08 -14.86
N PRO A 34 5.61 0.64 -14.47
CA PRO A 34 6.78 0.74 -15.36
C PRO A 34 7.34 -0.58 -15.89
N TRP A 35 7.14 -1.66 -15.14
CA TRP A 35 7.61 -3.01 -15.53
C TRP A 35 6.54 -3.85 -16.23
N ALA A 36 5.29 -3.38 -16.29
CA ALA A 36 4.23 -4.16 -16.92
C ALA A 36 4.48 -4.34 -18.42
N PRO A 37 4.29 -5.54 -18.96
CA PRO A 37 4.33 -5.76 -20.40
C PRO A 37 3.32 -4.87 -21.14
N SER A 38 3.79 -4.16 -22.16
CA SER A 38 2.95 -3.17 -22.88
C SER A 38 1.79 -3.81 -23.65
N ASP A 39 1.87 -5.11 -23.96
CA ASP A 39 0.82 -5.90 -24.62
C ASP A 39 -0.36 -6.24 -23.69
N LEU A 40 -0.24 -5.99 -22.41
CA LEU A 40 -1.37 -6.05 -21.47
C LEU A 40 -2.36 -4.89 -21.69
N ALA A 41 -1.94 -3.78 -22.29
CA ALA A 41 -2.80 -2.65 -22.59
C ALA A 41 -3.93 -3.04 -23.58
N GLY A 42 -5.16 -2.64 -23.27
CA GLY A 42 -6.36 -2.99 -24.04
C GLY A 42 -6.86 -4.40 -23.80
N THR A 43 -6.36 -5.11 -22.78
CA THR A 43 -6.72 -6.51 -22.54
C THR A 43 -7.58 -6.70 -21.29
N VAL A 44 -8.24 -7.87 -21.24
CA VAL A 44 -8.94 -8.38 -20.06
C VAL A 44 -8.26 -9.69 -19.65
N SER A 45 -7.73 -9.72 -18.44
CA SER A 45 -7.13 -10.93 -17.87
C SER A 45 -8.09 -11.59 -16.88
N THR A 46 -8.53 -12.80 -17.19
CA THR A 46 -9.34 -13.62 -16.29
C THR A 46 -8.52 -14.66 -15.54
N ALA A 47 -7.22 -14.73 -15.80
CA ALA A 47 -6.32 -15.66 -15.10
C ALA A 47 -6.14 -15.22 -13.65
N LEU A 48 -6.10 -16.19 -12.73
CA LEU A 48 -5.68 -15.92 -11.36
C LEU A 48 -4.18 -15.58 -11.31
N PRO A 49 -3.75 -14.73 -10.39
CA PRO A 49 -2.35 -14.34 -10.23
C PRO A 49 -1.55 -15.44 -9.53
N ILE A 50 -1.30 -16.56 -10.19
CA ILE A 50 -0.60 -17.70 -9.59
C ILE A 50 0.53 -18.17 -10.52
N PRO A 51 1.80 -18.03 -10.12
CA PRO A 51 2.29 -17.49 -8.84
C PRO A 51 2.23 -15.96 -8.74
N ASP A 52 2.11 -15.27 -9.87
CA ASP A 52 2.01 -13.81 -10.00
C ASP A 52 1.14 -13.41 -11.19
N ASP A 53 0.78 -12.15 -11.33
CA ASP A 53 0.02 -11.63 -12.48
C ASP A 53 0.89 -10.96 -13.55
N GLY A 54 2.18 -10.86 -13.32
CA GLY A 54 3.16 -10.26 -14.22
C GLY A 54 3.14 -8.73 -14.27
N TYR A 55 2.34 -8.06 -13.44
CA TYR A 55 2.30 -6.59 -13.44
C TYR A 55 2.03 -5.95 -12.07
N ARG A 56 1.09 -6.47 -11.25
CA ARG A 56 0.78 -5.88 -9.93
C ARG A 56 1.55 -6.58 -8.84
N SER A 57 1.36 -7.89 -8.69
CA SER A 57 2.00 -8.63 -7.64
C SER A 57 1.81 -10.15 -7.71
N GLU A 58 2.36 -10.82 -6.72
CA GLU A 58 2.30 -12.25 -6.46
C GLU A 58 0.99 -12.65 -5.78
N ASP A 59 0.65 -13.93 -5.85
CA ASP A 59 -0.60 -14.50 -5.32
C ASP A 59 -0.75 -14.33 -3.79
N VAL A 60 0.35 -14.19 -3.06
CA VAL A 60 0.37 -14.00 -1.59
C VAL A 60 -0.24 -12.65 -1.16
N GLU A 61 -0.01 -11.57 -1.91
CA GLU A 61 -0.59 -10.26 -1.59
C GLU A 61 -2.09 -10.23 -1.91
N TYR A 62 -2.50 -10.87 -3.00
CA TYR A 62 -3.92 -11.08 -3.29
C TYR A 62 -4.62 -11.92 -2.21
N ALA A 63 -3.92 -12.94 -1.67
CA ALA A 63 -4.44 -13.75 -0.57
C ALA A 63 -4.57 -12.91 0.72
N ALA A 64 -3.62 -11.99 0.98
CA ALA A 64 -3.70 -11.07 2.11
C ALA A 64 -4.91 -10.13 1.99
N LEU A 65 -5.11 -9.51 0.82
CA LEU A 65 -6.28 -8.68 0.55
C LEU A 65 -7.59 -9.47 0.72
N ALA A 66 -7.70 -10.64 0.10
CA ALA A 66 -8.88 -11.48 0.19
C ALA A 66 -9.18 -11.87 1.65
N ARG A 67 -8.14 -12.22 2.43
CA ARG A 67 -8.28 -12.55 3.86
C ARG A 67 -8.77 -11.35 4.67
N ALA A 68 -8.26 -10.15 4.36
CA ALA A 68 -8.68 -8.93 5.02
C ALA A 68 -10.16 -8.62 4.78
N LEU A 69 -10.63 -8.79 3.56
CA LEU A 69 -12.01 -8.45 3.19
C LEU A 69 -13.02 -9.53 3.62
N ASP A 70 -12.62 -10.80 3.69
CA ASP A 70 -13.50 -11.93 4.03
C ASP A 70 -14.08 -11.82 5.46
N GLY A 71 -13.38 -11.17 6.38
CA GLY A 71 -13.81 -10.98 7.75
C GLY A 71 -14.68 -9.74 7.99
N VAL A 72 -14.90 -8.88 6.98
CA VAL A 72 -15.59 -7.60 7.20
C VAL A 72 -17.10 -7.78 7.24
N SER A 73 -17.71 -7.34 8.34
CA SER A 73 -19.16 -7.30 8.50
C SER A 73 -19.60 -6.19 9.48
N GLY A 74 -20.72 -5.54 9.18
CA GLY A 74 -21.33 -4.55 10.09
C GLY A 74 -20.69 -3.16 10.10
N HIS A 75 -19.62 -2.93 9.34
CA HIS A 75 -18.96 -1.62 9.17
C HIS A 75 -18.42 -1.45 7.75
N PRO A 76 -18.09 -0.21 7.32
CA PRO A 76 -17.38 0.01 6.06
C PRO A 76 -16.01 -0.68 6.05
N VAL A 77 -15.61 -1.23 4.89
CA VAL A 77 -14.24 -1.72 4.68
C VAL A 77 -13.26 -0.57 4.87
N ARG A 78 -12.23 -0.77 5.69
CA ARG A 78 -11.19 0.23 5.96
C ARG A 78 -9.81 -0.30 5.57
N VAL A 79 -9.19 0.36 4.61
CA VAL A 79 -7.86 -0.03 4.12
C VAL A 79 -6.92 1.17 4.14
N VAL A 80 -5.73 0.97 4.68
CA VAL A 80 -4.62 1.94 4.62
C VAL A 80 -3.49 1.32 3.83
N GLU A 81 -3.02 2.01 2.80
CA GLU A 81 -1.89 1.62 1.96
C GLU A 81 -0.78 2.67 2.08
N VAL A 82 0.36 2.25 2.59
CA VAL A 82 1.54 3.08 2.90
C VAL A 82 2.65 2.76 1.92
N GLY A 83 3.18 3.77 1.22
CA GLY A 83 4.04 3.60 0.06
C GLY A 83 3.21 3.20 -1.16
N ALA A 84 2.09 3.88 -1.36
CA ALA A 84 1.00 3.40 -2.19
C ALA A 84 1.29 3.38 -3.70
N GLY A 85 2.30 4.10 -4.20
CA GLY A 85 2.51 4.18 -5.65
C GLY A 85 1.26 4.65 -6.38
N TRP A 86 0.67 3.78 -7.19
CA TRP A 86 -0.63 4.02 -7.85
C TRP A 86 -1.83 3.46 -7.07
N ALA A 87 -1.66 3.11 -5.80
CA ALA A 87 -2.65 2.55 -4.88
C ALA A 87 -3.32 1.25 -5.37
N PRO A 88 -2.54 0.24 -5.77
CA PRO A 88 -3.09 -1.03 -6.28
C PRO A 88 -4.01 -1.72 -5.28
N TRP A 89 -3.64 -1.76 -4.01
CA TRP A 89 -4.36 -2.53 -2.99
C TRP A 89 -5.57 -1.79 -2.43
N ALA A 90 -5.45 -0.48 -2.17
CA ALA A 90 -6.58 0.32 -1.73
C ALA A 90 -7.68 0.39 -2.79
N VAL A 91 -7.33 0.56 -4.06
CA VAL A 91 -8.29 0.56 -5.16
C VAL A 91 -8.93 -0.82 -5.34
N ALA A 92 -8.14 -1.89 -5.33
CA ALA A 92 -8.67 -3.26 -5.41
C ALA A 92 -9.64 -3.58 -4.27
N ALA A 93 -9.31 -3.18 -3.04
CA ALA A 93 -10.19 -3.32 -1.88
C ALA A 93 -11.53 -2.60 -2.09
N MET A 94 -11.51 -1.35 -2.57
CA MET A 94 -12.72 -0.57 -2.82
C MET A 94 -13.57 -1.17 -3.95
N VAL A 95 -12.96 -1.65 -5.03
CA VAL A 95 -13.67 -2.36 -6.11
C VAL A 95 -14.36 -3.61 -5.56
N GLN A 96 -13.65 -4.40 -4.76
CA GLN A 96 -14.19 -5.63 -4.19
C GLN A 96 -15.27 -5.37 -3.13
N ALA A 97 -15.11 -4.35 -2.28
CA ALA A 97 -16.14 -3.92 -1.34
C ALA A 97 -17.45 -3.56 -2.08
N ARG A 98 -17.34 -2.76 -3.14
CA ARG A 98 -18.48 -2.36 -3.98
C ARG A 98 -19.21 -3.56 -4.61
N GLN A 99 -18.48 -4.53 -5.14
CA GLN A 99 -19.07 -5.74 -5.74
C GLN A 99 -19.87 -6.56 -4.72
N ARG A 100 -19.56 -6.43 -3.44
CA ARG A 100 -20.27 -7.08 -2.32
C ARG A 100 -21.33 -6.19 -1.66
N GLY A 101 -21.56 -4.99 -2.21
CA GLY A 101 -22.52 -4.04 -1.64
C GLY A 101 -22.07 -3.46 -0.29
N LEU A 102 -20.79 -3.51 0.04
CA LEU A 102 -20.20 -2.93 1.25
C LEU A 102 -19.69 -1.53 0.96
N PRO A 103 -19.93 -0.54 1.84
CA PRO A 103 -19.22 0.72 1.78
C PRO A 103 -17.74 0.53 2.09
N GLY A 104 -16.89 1.47 1.67
CA GLY A 104 -15.46 1.34 1.88
C GLY A 104 -14.72 2.68 1.92
N ILE A 105 -13.73 2.79 2.79
CA ILE A 105 -12.85 3.94 2.94
C ILE A 105 -11.41 3.45 2.78
N GLY A 106 -10.74 3.96 1.74
CA GLY A 106 -9.31 3.74 1.51
C GLY A 106 -8.51 4.99 1.86
N VAL A 107 -7.33 4.82 2.44
CA VAL A 107 -6.31 5.87 2.57
C VAL A 107 -5.03 5.37 1.92
N ALA A 108 -4.56 6.09 0.89
CA ALA A 108 -3.31 5.82 0.21
C ALA A 108 -2.30 6.93 0.53
N VAL A 109 -1.14 6.57 1.09
CA VAL A 109 -0.08 7.52 1.44
C VAL A 109 1.07 7.36 0.48
N GLU A 110 1.38 8.44 -0.26
CA GLU A 110 2.42 8.43 -1.29
C GLU A 110 3.27 9.70 -1.23
N ALA A 111 4.59 9.50 -1.19
CA ALA A 111 5.57 10.58 -1.07
C ALA A 111 5.81 11.29 -2.41
N ASP A 112 5.91 10.56 -3.52
CA ASP A 112 6.09 11.13 -4.86
C ASP A 112 4.78 11.73 -5.38
N THR A 113 4.81 13.02 -5.71
CA THR A 113 3.62 13.73 -6.18
C THR A 113 3.07 13.24 -7.52
N ARG A 114 3.89 12.60 -8.35
CA ARG A 114 3.46 12.02 -9.63
C ARG A 114 2.71 10.72 -9.38
N LYS A 115 3.25 9.86 -8.51
CA LYS A 115 2.64 8.59 -8.11
C LYS A 115 1.33 8.83 -7.34
N GLY A 116 1.29 9.83 -6.44
CA GLY A 116 0.04 10.22 -5.77
C GLY A 116 -1.06 10.66 -6.75
N ARG A 117 -0.70 11.30 -7.89
CA ARG A 117 -1.67 11.57 -8.97
C ARG A 117 -2.08 10.29 -9.71
N TRP A 118 -1.17 9.32 -9.87
CA TRP A 118 -1.52 8.01 -10.42
C TRP A 118 -2.50 7.26 -9.52
N ALA A 119 -2.31 7.32 -8.19
CA ALA A 119 -3.26 6.73 -7.24
C ALA A 119 -4.66 7.36 -7.38
N ALA A 120 -4.74 8.69 -7.49
CA ALA A 120 -6.01 9.37 -7.71
C ALA A 120 -6.66 8.97 -9.05
N GLN A 121 -5.88 8.95 -10.14
CA GLN A 121 -6.37 8.53 -11.46
C GLN A 121 -6.82 7.07 -11.46
N HIS A 122 -6.09 6.18 -10.78
CA HIS A 122 -6.46 4.77 -10.66
C HIS A 122 -7.81 4.59 -9.94
N ALA A 123 -8.08 5.38 -8.89
CA ALA A 123 -9.37 5.40 -8.23
C ALA A 123 -10.50 5.90 -9.18
N GLU A 124 -10.26 7.00 -9.89
CA GLU A 124 -11.22 7.58 -10.86
C GLU A 124 -11.54 6.59 -11.99
N ASP A 125 -10.54 5.91 -12.54
CA ASP A 125 -10.70 4.88 -13.58
C ASP A 125 -11.56 3.70 -13.10
N ASN A 126 -11.60 3.47 -11.79
CA ASN A 126 -12.45 2.48 -11.14
C ASN A 126 -13.77 3.07 -10.59
N SER A 127 -14.11 4.31 -10.95
CA SER A 127 -15.30 5.01 -10.48
C SER A 127 -15.41 5.11 -8.96
N ILE A 128 -14.25 5.31 -8.29
CA ILE A 128 -14.13 5.54 -6.86
C ILE A 128 -13.91 7.05 -6.67
N PRO A 129 -14.79 7.76 -5.95
CA PRO A 129 -14.55 9.14 -5.56
C PRO A 129 -13.23 9.28 -4.81
N VAL A 130 -12.48 10.35 -5.11
CA VAL A 130 -11.16 10.57 -4.54
C VAL A 130 -11.02 11.96 -3.93
N SER A 131 -10.34 12.05 -2.79
CA SER A 131 -9.90 13.30 -2.17
C SER A 131 -8.38 13.35 -2.05
N MET A 132 -7.76 14.44 -2.53
CA MET A 132 -6.34 14.67 -2.39
C MET A 132 -6.04 15.52 -1.15
N VAL A 133 -5.24 14.98 -0.24
CA VAL A 133 -4.75 15.67 0.97
C VAL A 133 -3.29 16.01 0.80
N SER A 134 -2.97 17.30 0.82
CA SER A 134 -1.60 17.79 0.69
C SER A 134 -1.41 19.06 1.53
N GLY A 135 -0.19 19.47 1.77
CA GLY A 135 0.11 20.72 2.43
C GLY A 135 1.27 20.65 3.43
N LYS A 136 1.33 21.65 4.34
CA LYS A 136 2.34 21.64 5.39
C LYS A 136 2.03 20.58 6.43
N PRO A 137 3.03 19.99 7.11
CA PRO A 137 2.84 18.90 8.08
C PRO A 137 1.73 19.18 9.11
N ARG A 138 1.71 20.35 9.72
CA ARG A 138 0.71 20.75 10.72
C ARG A 138 -0.74 20.77 10.23
N GLN A 139 -0.97 20.70 8.93
CA GLN A 139 -2.29 20.74 8.29
C GLN A 139 -2.72 19.36 7.78
N LEU A 140 -1.80 18.41 7.62
CA LEU A 140 -2.09 17.11 7.01
C LEU A 140 -3.16 16.33 7.78
N VAL A 141 -2.95 16.16 9.08
CA VAL A 141 -3.90 15.40 9.94
C VAL A 141 -5.29 16.01 9.90
N LYS A 142 -5.38 17.35 10.08
CA LYS A 142 -6.66 18.06 10.02
C LYS A 142 -7.36 17.86 8.67
N ARG A 143 -6.64 18.02 7.56
CA ARG A 143 -7.19 17.84 6.21
C ARG A 143 -7.57 16.39 5.93
N LEU A 144 -6.83 15.44 6.49
CA LEU A 144 -7.17 14.02 6.43
C LEU A 144 -8.52 13.77 7.14
N CYS A 145 -8.69 14.26 8.37
CA CYS A 145 -9.96 14.13 9.08
C CYS A 145 -11.11 14.77 8.30
N GLU A 146 -10.94 15.99 7.78
CA GLU A 146 -11.94 16.67 6.96
C GLU A 146 -12.31 15.84 5.69
N ALA A 147 -11.34 15.23 5.01
CA ALA A 147 -11.57 14.37 3.86
C ALA A 147 -12.30 13.09 4.24
N LEU A 148 -11.97 12.49 5.38
CA LEU A 148 -12.61 11.27 5.88
C LEU A 148 -14.07 11.51 6.33
N GLU A 149 -14.37 12.66 6.92
CA GLU A 149 -15.75 13.04 7.26
C GLU A 149 -16.67 13.08 6.04
N HIS A 150 -16.16 13.59 4.89
CA HIS A 150 -16.91 13.62 3.63
C HIS A 150 -17.02 12.24 2.97
N SER A 151 -16.17 11.28 3.35
CA SER A 151 -16.16 9.93 2.78
C SER A 151 -17.32 9.06 3.26
N SER A 152 -17.87 9.33 4.42
CA SER A 152 -18.92 8.51 5.06
C SER A 152 -20.24 8.45 4.27
N GLU A 153 -20.45 9.37 3.30
CA GLU A 153 -21.69 9.48 2.51
C GLU A 153 -21.59 8.82 1.13
N ALA A 154 -20.38 8.44 0.68
CA ALA A 154 -20.11 8.18 -0.75
C ALA A 154 -20.16 6.70 -1.20
N GLY A 155 -20.40 5.75 -0.31
CA GLY A 155 -20.31 4.31 -0.61
C GLY A 155 -18.87 3.82 -0.62
N GLN A 156 -18.06 4.09 -1.67
CA GLN A 156 -16.60 3.92 -1.67
C GLN A 156 -15.92 5.28 -1.82
N HIS A 157 -14.82 5.46 -1.12
CA HIS A 157 -14.01 6.67 -1.21
C HIS A 157 -12.53 6.37 -0.99
N LEU A 158 -11.65 6.99 -1.78
CA LEU A 158 -10.21 6.95 -1.57
C LEU A 158 -9.69 8.34 -1.16
N VAL A 159 -8.94 8.40 -0.07
CA VAL A 159 -8.19 9.60 0.33
C VAL A 159 -6.71 9.37 0.00
N VAL A 160 -6.15 10.18 -0.90
CA VAL A 160 -4.73 10.14 -1.23
C VAL A 160 -4.00 11.22 -0.44
N VAL A 161 -3.10 10.80 0.45
CA VAL A 161 -2.27 11.69 1.28
C VAL A 161 -0.91 11.86 0.63
N GLN A 162 -0.62 13.08 0.18
CA GLN A 162 0.63 13.45 -0.47
C GLN A 162 1.69 13.78 0.58
N ALA A 163 2.31 12.75 1.13
CA ALA A 163 3.34 12.83 2.16
C ALA A 163 4.12 11.51 2.24
N ALA A 164 5.31 11.53 2.81
CA ALA A 164 5.94 10.29 3.26
C ALA A 164 5.24 9.79 4.54
N ALA A 165 4.94 8.52 4.63
CA ALA A 165 4.58 7.91 5.91
C ALA A 165 5.86 7.75 6.74
N TRP A 166 5.81 8.17 8.00
CA TRP A 166 6.96 8.11 8.88
C TRP A 166 6.55 7.91 10.34
N VAL A 167 7.54 7.92 11.23
CA VAL A 167 7.33 7.76 12.67
C VAL A 167 6.67 8.98 13.32
N GLU A 168 6.79 10.15 12.70
CA GLU A 168 6.20 11.41 13.18
C GLU A 168 5.67 12.28 12.04
N THR A 169 4.63 13.06 12.34
CA THR A 169 4.11 14.08 11.43
C THR A 169 5.05 15.29 11.43
N GLY A 170 5.72 15.53 10.32
CA GLY A 170 6.79 16.52 10.22
C GLY A 170 7.32 16.67 8.80
N THR A 171 8.63 16.65 8.69
CA THR A 171 9.36 16.77 7.42
C THR A 171 10.50 15.78 7.40
N VAL A 172 10.62 15.04 6.31
CA VAL A 172 11.70 14.08 6.07
C VAL A 172 12.48 14.44 4.80
N GLU A 173 13.67 13.90 4.68
CA GLU A 173 14.41 13.89 3.42
C GLU A 173 13.98 12.71 2.58
N PHE A 174 13.75 12.93 1.28
CA PHE A 174 13.25 11.93 0.34
C PHE A 174 13.98 12.07 -0.99
N PRO A 175 14.36 10.98 -1.66
CA PRO A 175 15.12 11.05 -2.91
C PRO A 175 14.31 11.67 -4.05
N GLU A 176 15.00 12.40 -4.91
CA GLU A 176 14.51 12.85 -6.21
C GLU A 176 14.85 11.78 -7.25
N ALA A 177 13.88 10.95 -7.61
CA ALA A 177 14.08 9.85 -8.53
C ALA A 177 13.19 10.00 -9.78
N PRO A 178 13.49 9.30 -10.90
CA PRO A 178 12.59 9.18 -12.04
C PRO A 178 11.22 8.61 -11.64
N ALA A 179 10.18 8.87 -12.44
CA ALA A 179 8.82 8.42 -12.11
C ALA A 179 8.67 6.89 -12.15
N ASP A 180 9.49 6.23 -12.94
CA ASP A 180 9.57 4.78 -13.08
C ASP A 180 10.41 4.08 -11.99
N ASP A 181 11.10 4.84 -11.14
CA ASP A 181 11.76 4.29 -9.95
C ASP A 181 10.72 4.12 -8.83
N MET A 182 10.26 2.89 -8.62
CA MET A 182 9.31 2.56 -7.57
C MET A 182 9.97 2.23 -6.22
N GLY A 183 11.31 2.07 -6.19
CA GLY A 183 12.07 1.68 -5.01
C GLY A 183 12.58 2.85 -4.16
N THR A 184 11.89 3.99 -4.10
CA THR A 184 12.32 5.13 -3.28
C THR A 184 11.79 5.06 -1.85
N ALA A 185 12.67 5.29 -0.86
CA ALA A 185 12.36 5.30 0.58
C ALA A 185 12.71 6.63 1.24
N VAL A 186 12.23 6.84 2.45
CA VAL A 186 12.68 7.97 3.30
C VAL A 186 14.21 7.85 3.50
N TRP A 187 14.90 9.00 3.39
CA TRP A 187 16.36 9.06 3.50
C TRP A 187 16.81 8.86 4.95
N THR A 188 17.40 7.73 5.25
CA THR A 188 17.85 7.37 6.61
C THR A 188 19.36 7.41 6.81
N LEU A 189 20.14 7.76 5.76
CA LEU A 189 21.60 7.80 5.78
C LEU A 189 22.11 9.24 5.76
N PRO A 190 22.11 9.97 6.90
CA PRO A 190 22.46 11.38 6.94
C PRO A 190 23.93 11.60 6.52
N GLY A 191 24.14 12.67 5.74
CA GLY A 191 25.48 13.05 5.28
C GLY A 191 26.02 12.22 4.11
N THR A 192 25.18 11.40 3.49
CA THR A 192 25.50 10.66 2.24
C THR A 192 24.65 11.18 1.08
N ASP A 193 25.06 10.90 -0.14
CA ASP A 193 24.28 11.08 -1.36
C ASP A 193 23.89 9.71 -1.99
N VAL A 194 23.95 8.65 -1.19
CA VAL A 194 23.70 7.27 -1.60
C VAL A 194 22.47 6.75 -0.85
N ASP A 195 21.49 6.23 -1.58
CA ASP A 195 20.30 5.62 -1.00
C ASP A 195 20.58 4.20 -0.44
N TYR A 196 19.56 3.57 0.14
CA TYR A 196 19.67 2.23 0.73
C TYR A 196 20.09 1.15 -0.29
N ARG A 197 19.93 1.37 -1.59
CA ARG A 197 20.35 0.47 -2.69
C ARG A 197 21.78 0.72 -3.15
N GLY A 198 22.39 1.83 -2.70
CA GLY A 198 23.69 2.28 -3.19
C GLY A 198 23.62 3.21 -4.41
N ALA A 199 22.45 3.71 -4.77
CA ALA A 199 22.28 4.67 -5.86
C ALA A 199 22.55 6.11 -5.39
N HIS A 200 23.28 6.89 -6.21
CA HIS A 200 23.51 8.31 -5.96
C HIS A 200 22.29 9.13 -6.41
N LEU A 201 21.54 9.67 -5.47
CA LEU A 201 20.34 10.45 -5.74
C LEU A 201 20.40 11.79 -5.00
N ALA A 202 19.96 12.86 -5.65
CA ALA A 202 19.60 14.09 -4.94
C ALA A 202 18.40 13.82 -4.03
N HIS A 203 18.29 14.58 -2.93
CA HIS A 203 17.15 14.43 -2.02
C HIS A 203 16.60 15.83 -1.64
N GLN A 204 15.33 15.84 -1.32
CA GLN A 204 14.57 17.04 -0.96
C GLN A 204 13.80 16.83 0.33
N LYS A 205 13.46 17.93 0.99
CA LYS A 205 12.56 17.88 2.14
C LYS A 205 11.11 17.86 1.70
N ILE A 206 10.39 16.83 2.14
CA ILE A 206 8.96 16.69 1.90
C ILE A 206 8.17 16.55 3.21
N PRO A 207 6.86 16.84 3.22
CA PRO A 207 6.02 16.56 4.37
C PRO A 207 6.00 15.06 4.71
N SER A 208 5.95 14.75 6.02
CA SER A 208 5.65 13.42 6.52
C SER A 208 4.38 13.41 7.36
N ILE A 209 3.73 12.27 7.42
CA ILE A 209 2.60 11.98 8.31
C ILE A 209 2.92 10.72 9.13
N ALA A 210 2.64 10.78 10.43
CA ALA A 210 2.82 9.62 11.29
C ALA A 210 1.81 8.52 10.96
N VAL A 211 2.25 7.26 10.93
CA VAL A 211 1.32 6.12 10.77
C VAL A 211 0.30 6.09 11.91
N ALA A 212 0.68 6.47 13.13
CA ALA A 212 -0.24 6.60 14.24
C ALA A 212 -1.36 7.62 13.94
N ASP A 213 -1.01 8.82 13.46
CA ASP A 213 -2.00 9.85 13.10
C ASP A 213 -2.94 9.39 11.98
N LEU A 214 -2.45 8.60 11.01
CA LEU A 214 -3.27 7.99 9.95
C LEU A 214 -4.30 7.03 10.52
N LEU A 215 -3.85 6.07 11.34
CA LEU A 215 -4.70 5.03 11.92
C LEU A 215 -5.75 5.64 12.87
N GLU A 216 -5.36 6.55 13.74
CA GLU A 216 -6.28 7.28 14.63
C GLU A 216 -7.34 8.06 13.83
N SER A 217 -6.92 8.73 12.74
CA SER A 217 -7.83 9.52 11.90
C SER A 217 -8.89 8.63 11.23
N ILE A 218 -8.48 7.50 10.63
CA ILE A 218 -9.42 6.62 9.92
C ILE A 218 -10.34 5.85 10.86
N CYS A 219 -9.85 5.44 12.04
CA CYS A 219 -10.65 4.74 13.03
C CYS A 219 -11.66 5.68 13.73
N SER A 220 -11.35 6.97 13.80
CA SER A 220 -12.25 7.99 14.33
C SER A 220 -13.26 8.52 13.31
N ALA A 221 -13.14 8.16 12.04
CA ALA A 221 -14.04 8.62 10.99
C ALA A 221 -15.39 7.88 11.04
N GLY A 222 -16.47 8.64 11.00
CA GLY A 222 -17.85 8.12 11.05
C GLY A 222 -18.34 7.83 12.46
N THR A 223 -19.46 7.11 12.54
CA THR A 223 -20.15 6.80 13.82
C THR A 223 -19.70 5.49 14.45
N ASP A 224 -19.01 4.66 13.67
CA ASP A 224 -18.65 3.29 14.09
C ASP A 224 -17.13 3.19 14.23
N ALA A 225 -16.67 3.17 15.49
CA ALA A 225 -15.27 2.91 15.80
C ALA A 225 -14.94 1.45 15.44
N ALA A 226 -14.35 1.24 14.27
CA ALA A 226 -13.89 -0.07 13.83
C ALA A 226 -12.41 0.02 13.43
N PRO A 227 -11.64 -1.06 13.58
CA PRO A 227 -10.23 -1.09 13.18
C PRO A 227 -10.08 -0.97 11.67
N VAL A 228 -8.86 -0.70 11.23
CA VAL A 228 -8.43 -0.87 9.85
C VAL A 228 -8.39 -2.36 9.53
N ASP A 229 -9.14 -2.79 8.52
CA ASP A 229 -9.21 -4.19 8.10
C ASP A 229 -7.91 -4.68 7.50
N LEU A 230 -7.24 -3.82 6.72
CA LEU A 230 -5.93 -4.06 6.14
C LEU A 230 -5.06 -2.81 6.22
N LEU A 231 -3.95 -2.90 6.92
CA LEU A 231 -2.82 -1.99 6.82
C LEU A 231 -1.77 -2.65 5.90
N HIS A 232 -1.62 -2.12 4.69
CA HIS A 232 -0.58 -2.55 3.76
C HIS A 232 0.59 -1.57 3.83
N ILE A 233 1.80 -2.07 4.01
CA ILE A 233 3.03 -1.27 4.14
C ILE A 233 4.06 -1.78 3.17
N ASP A 234 4.51 -0.88 2.29
CA ASP A 234 5.60 -1.08 1.35
C ASP A 234 6.40 0.23 1.26
N VAL A 235 7.45 0.35 2.07
CA VAL A 235 8.23 1.60 2.22
C VAL A 235 9.72 1.40 1.92
N GLN A 236 10.03 0.35 1.17
CA GLN A 236 11.31 0.13 0.52
C GLN A 236 12.50 0.06 1.50
N GLY A 237 12.35 -0.79 2.53
CA GLY A 237 13.45 -1.20 3.42
C GLY A 237 13.48 -0.51 4.79
N VAL A 238 12.52 0.37 5.11
CA VAL A 238 12.39 1.01 6.44
C VAL A 238 11.16 0.53 7.22
N GLU A 239 10.58 -0.61 6.83
CA GLU A 239 9.37 -1.19 7.41
C GLU A 239 9.53 -1.46 8.91
N PHE A 240 10.67 -2.04 9.31
CA PHE A 240 10.89 -2.40 10.71
C PHE A 240 10.98 -1.16 11.60
N GLU A 241 11.75 -0.15 11.22
CA GLU A 241 11.89 1.10 11.97
C GLU A 241 10.53 1.81 12.11
N LEU A 242 9.78 1.88 11.03
CA LEU A 242 8.45 2.49 10.99
C LEU A 242 7.49 1.76 11.94
N LEU A 243 7.38 0.45 11.81
CA LEU A 243 6.45 -0.38 12.57
C LEU A 243 6.85 -0.51 14.04
N GLN A 244 8.15 -0.56 14.35
CA GLN A 244 8.64 -0.56 15.73
C GLN A 244 8.23 0.74 16.45
N ALA A 245 8.39 1.88 15.80
CA ALA A 245 8.06 3.19 16.39
C ALA A 245 6.54 3.40 16.55
N THR A 246 5.72 2.78 15.70
CA THR A 246 4.26 2.98 15.67
C THR A 246 3.47 1.78 16.22
N ALA A 247 4.14 0.81 16.83
CA ALA A 247 3.57 -0.47 17.25
C ALA A 247 2.32 -0.35 18.13
N GLY A 248 2.26 0.65 19.01
CA GLY A 248 1.09 0.88 19.88
C GLY A 248 -0.17 1.19 19.06
N ALA A 249 -0.09 2.14 18.13
CA ALA A 249 -1.21 2.50 17.27
C ALA A 249 -1.60 1.34 16.32
N VAL A 250 -0.61 0.63 15.78
CA VAL A 250 -0.85 -0.56 14.93
C VAL A 250 -1.59 -1.63 15.72
N GLN A 251 -1.17 -1.92 16.96
CA GLN A 251 -1.83 -2.89 17.85
C GLN A 251 -3.26 -2.48 18.18
N GLU A 252 -3.53 -1.20 18.38
CA GLU A 252 -4.85 -0.69 18.79
C GLU A 252 -5.83 -0.62 17.62
N HIS A 253 -5.34 -0.29 16.41
CA HIS A 253 -6.19 0.15 15.32
C HIS A 253 -6.20 -0.77 14.09
N THR A 254 -5.44 -1.86 14.07
CA THR A 254 -5.29 -2.70 12.87
C THR A 254 -5.70 -4.13 13.15
N ARG A 255 -6.50 -4.73 12.26
CA ARG A 255 -6.88 -6.15 12.32
C ARG A 255 -5.88 -7.02 11.59
N LEU A 256 -5.59 -6.71 10.34
CA LEU A 256 -4.58 -7.41 9.54
C LEU A 256 -3.55 -6.42 9.00
N MET A 257 -2.30 -6.83 9.00
CA MET A 257 -1.19 -6.03 8.49
C MET A 257 -0.38 -6.86 7.49
N ALA A 258 -0.33 -6.39 6.24
CA ALA A 258 0.52 -6.92 5.19
C ALA A 258 1.75 -6.02 5.03
N VAL A 259 2.93 -6.61 5.06
CA VAL A 259 4.21 -5.89 4.97
C VAL A 259 5.01 -6.44 3.80
N GLY A 260 5.21 -5.61 2.77
CA GLY A 260 6.22 -5.84 1.75
C GLY A 260 7.60 -5.72 2.37
N THR A 261 8.49 -6.67 2.15
CA THR A 261 9.81 -6.72 2.78
C THR A 261 10.92 -6.71 1.74
N HIS A 262 11.99 -5.96 2.03
CA HIS A 262 13.04 -5.67 1.07
C HIS A 262 14.41 -6.23 1.49
N ASN A 263 14.49 -6.93 2.62
CA ASN A 263 15.68 -7.67 3.04
C ASN A 263 15.36 -8.67 4.15
N ARG A 264 16.16 -9.76 4.21
CA ARG A 264 16.03 -10.86 5.18
C ARG A 264 16.22 -10.44 6.64
N TRP A 265 16.97 -9.37 6.90
CA TRP A 265 17.16 -8.85 8.24
C TRP A 265 15.87 -8.22 8.77
N SER A 266 15.22 -7.38 7.95
CA SER A 266 13.93 -6.74 8.29
C SER A 266 12.85 -7.78 8.56
N GLU A 267 12.77 -8.82 7.73
CA GLU A 267 11.83 -9.94 7.92
C GLU A 267 11.98 -10.60 9.28
N GLY A 268 13.21 -10.96 9.64
CA GLY A 268 13.48 -11.60 10.94
C GLY A 268 13.16 -10.69 12.12
N GLN A 269 13.44 -9.39 12.01
CA GLN A 269 13.10 -8.40 13.04
C GLN A 269 11.59 -8.23 13.21
N LEU A 270 10.84 -8.13 12.11
CA LEU A 270 9.39 -8.03 12.12
C LEU A 270 8.74 -9.25 12.75
N GLN A 271 9.17 -10.45 12.35
CA GLN A 271 8.67 -11.70 12.93
C GLN A 271 8.89 -11.73 14.44
N TYR A 272 10.13 -11.54 14.89
CA TYR A 272 10.43 -11.54 16.31
C TYR A 272 9.61 -10.50 17.06
N PHE A 273 9.55 -9.27 16.56
CA PHE A 273 8.91 -8.15 17.20
C PHE A 273 7.39 -8.31 17.35
N PHE A 274 6.69 -8.81 16.33
CA PHE A 274 5.24 -8.96 16.35
C PHE A 274 4.78 -10.25 17.01
N LEU A 275 5.49 -11.36 16.84
CA LEU A 275 5.17 -12.61 17.53
C LEU A 275 5.32 -12.48 19.05
N GLU A 276 6.34 -11.76 19.55
CA GLU A 276 6.50 -11.44 20.97
C GLU A 276 5.34 -10.59 21.54
N ARG A 277 4.60 -9.90 20.67
CA ARG A 277 3.40 -9.09 21.00
C ARG A 277 2.09 -9.85 20.81
N GLY A 278 2.15 -11.11 20.50
CA GLY A 278 1.00 -12.00 20.36
C GLY A 278 0.32 -11.97 18.98
N TRP A 279 0.91 -11.27 17.98
CA TRP A 279 0.40 -11.32 16.62
C TRP A 279 0.58 -12.71 16.01
N GLY A 280 -0.39 -13.14 15.21
CA GLY A 280 -0.30 -14.35 14.39
C GLY A 280 0.38 -14.06 13.05
N LEU A 281 1.38 -14.81 12.65
CA LEU A 281 1.95 -14.77 11.29
C LEU A 281 1.17 -15.72 10.39
N LEU A 282 0.37 -15.20 9.47
CA LEU A 282 -0.51 -15.98 8.60
C LEU A 282 0.15 -16.36 7.27
N ILE A 283 0.95 -15.45 6.71
CA ILE A 283 1.70 -15.66 5.47
C ILE A 283 3.13 -15.19 5.71
N ASP A 284 4.09 -15.98 5.23
CA ASP A 284 5.51 -15.64 5.20
C ASP A 284 6.06 -16.10 3.83
N SER A 285 6.20 -15.13 2.91
CA SER A 285 6.86 -15.28 1.62
C SER A 285 8.17 -14.52 1.67
N PRO A 286 9.30 -15.18 1.94
CA PRO A 286 10.55 -14.48 2.16
C PRO A 286 11.10 -13.85 0.90
N CYS A 287 11.68 -12.65 1.00
CA CYS A 287 12.42 -12.04 -0.09
C CYS A 287 13.58 -12.94 -0.55
N THR A 288 13.89 -12.92 -1.83
CA THR A 288 15.08 -13.57 -2.38
C THR A 288 16.20 -12.56 -2.55
N ALA A 289 17.42 -12.98 -2.27
CA ALA A 289 18.59 -12.11 -2.38
C ALA A 289 19.67 -12.76 -3.23
N HIS A 290 20.25 -11.97 -4.12
CA HIS A 290 21.40 -12.35 -4.91
C HIS A 290 22.58 -11.43 -4.61
N PHE A 291 23.67 -11.99 -4.10
CA PHE A 291 24.85 -11.19 -3.79
C PHE A 291 25.48 -10.62 -5.05
N THR A 292 25.66 -9.30 -5.07
CA THR A 292 26.34 -8.59 -6.17
C THR A 292 27.22 -7.46 -5.64
N MET A 293 28.38 -7.28 -6.26
CA MET A 293 29.28 -6.17 -5.93
C MET A 293 28.82 -4.80 -6.42
N THR A 294 27.82 -4.76 -7.29
CA THR A 294 27.26 -3.50 -7.81
C THR A 294 26.18 -2.91 -6.91
N HIS A 295 25.63 -3.71 -5.98
CA HIS A 295 24.62 -3.28 -5.01
C HIS A 295 25.08 -3.72 -3.61
N PRO A 296 25.96 -2.96 -2.95
CA PRO A 296 26.69 -3.43 -1.76
C PRO A 296 25.91 -3.31 -0.44
N THR A 297 24.61 -3.11 -0.48
CA THR A 297 23.73 -3.04 0.71
C THR A 297 22.86 -4.28 0.82
N LEU A 298 22.33 -4.58 2.01
CA LEU A 298 21.44 -5.72 2.21
C LEU A 298 20.19 -5.65 1.34
N SER A 299 19.58 -4.47 1.24
CA SER A 299 18.42 -4.25 0.37
C SER A 299 18.79 -4.23 -1.11
N GLY A 300 20.00 -3.76 -1.46
CA GLY A 300 20.52 -3.83 -2.83
C GLY A 300 20.78 -5.26 -3.32
N PHE A 301 20.88 -6.25 -2.44
CA PHE A 301 20.98 -7.66 -2.80
C PHE A 301 19.63 -8.33 -3.04
N THR A 302 18.54 -7.69 -2.69
CA THR A 302 17.19 -8.24 -2.89
C THR A 302 16.86 -8.26 -4.38
N GLU A 303 16.45 -9.42 -4.86
CA GLU A 303 16.09 -9.69 -6.25
C GLU A 303 14.57 -9.78 -6.43
N GLN A 304 13.90 -10.35 -5.43
CA GLN A 304 12.45 -10.35 -5.31
C GLN A 304 12.09 -9.93 -3.90
N ASP A 305 11.13 -9.05 -3.78
CA ASP A 305 10.60 -8.60 -2.51
C ASP A 305 9.87 -9.75 -1.81
N GLY A 306 9.76 -9.67 -0.50
CA GLY A 306 9.01 -10.62 0.29
C GLY A 306 7.72 -10.02 0.81
N MET A 307 6.88 -10.85 1.42
CA MET A 307 5.64 -10.40 2.05
C MET A 307 5.34 -11.17 3.33
N GLN A 308 4.95 -10.46 4.37
CA GLN A 308 4.48 -11.02 5.62
C GLN A 308 3.08 -10.51 5.96
N LEU A 309 2.15 -11.43 6.27
CA LEU A 309 0.81 -11.07 6.73
C LEU A 309 0.66 -11.43 8.21
N TYR A 310 0.33 -10.42 9.00
CA TYR A 310 0.10 -10.55 10.44
C TYR A 310 -1.36 -10.32 10.80
N GLU A 311 -1.87 -11.10 11.76
CA GLU A 311 -3.18 -10.95 12.36
C GLU A 311 -3.03 -10.50 13.82
N ASN A 312 -3.73 -9.42 14.16
CA ASN A 312 -3.79 -8.89 15.53
C ASN A 312 -4.53 -9.87 16.46
N PRO A 313 -4.05 -10.13 17.68
CA PRO A 313 -4.70 -11.03 18.62
C PRO A 313 -6.13 -10.64 19.05
#